data_2a4e62dfb1bfef40a6ed22c5af5aa830
#
_entry.id   2a4e62dfb1bfef40a6ed22c5af5aa830
#
_cell.length_a   1.000
_cell.length_b   1.000
_cell.length_c   1.000
_cell.angle_alpha   90.00
_cell.angle_beta   90.00
_cell.angle_gamma   90.00
#
_symmetry.space_group_name_H-M   'P 1'
#
loop_
_entity.id
_entity.type
_entity.pdbx_description
1 polymer ?
#
loop_
_entity_poly.entity_id
_entity_poly.type
_entity_poly.pdbx_seq_one_letter_code
_entity_poly.pdbx_strand_id
1 'polypeptide(L)'
;MNRPICVYMGDDLKRYGFGDGHPFGPDRLDAFWREACQQRLDRQVCIRTPVAAAREDIARFHDDAYIDRVLALSARGEGYLDDGDTPAFDGIYEAAAFVVGTTLDACRRLMDGDCRRVFIPIAGLHHARRGAAAGFCAFNDCGVAIEFLAHEHHLTRIAYVDIDAHHGDGVFYAFESDPMLTFADLHEDGRYLYPGSGGAHETGRGQAAGTKLNIPMPPEADDRQFM
;
A
#
# COMPACT_ATOMS: atom_id res chain seq x y z
N MET A 1 -28.20 -10.68 5.18
CA MET A 1 -27.20 -11.75 4.93
C MET A 1 -25.83 -11.26 5.41
N ASN A 2 -25.08 -12.12 6.07
CA ASN A 2 -23.74 -11.74 6.57
C ASN A 2 -22.78 -11.75 5.37
N ARG A 3 -22.31 -10.56 4.91
CA ARG A 3 -21.38 -10.45 3.78
C ARG A 3 -20.03 -11.06 4.16
N PRO A 4 -19.36 -11.80 3.24
CA PRO A 4 -18.13 -12.51 3.55
C PRO A 4 -16.96 -11.55 3.80
N ILE A 5 -15.94 -12.06 4.48
CA ILE A 5 -14.58 -11.49 4.47
C ILE A 5 -13.88 -12.11 3.26
N CYS A 6 -13.27 -11.29 2.41
CA CYS A 6 -12.52 -11.75 1.25
C CYS A 6 -11.02 -11.66 1.50
N VAL A 7 -10.26 -12.62 0.97
CA VAL A 7 -8.79 -12.61 0.98
C VAL A 7 -8.29 -12.88 -0.43
N TYR A 8 -7.38 -12.07 -0.91
CA TYR A 8 -6.76 -12.27 -2.23
C TYR A 8 -5.53 -13.16 -2.11
N MET A 9 -5.53 -14.24 -2.91
CA MET A 9 -4.44 -15.20 -2.95
C MET A 9 -4.17 -15.62 -4.39
N GLY A 10 -2.91 -15.66 -4.79
CA GLY A 10 -2.48 -16.09 -6.11
C GLY A 10 -1.02 -15.75 -6.39
N ASP A 11 -0.42 -16.50 -7.33
CA ASP A 11 0.99 -16.38 -7.67
C ASP A 11 1.35 -15.00 -8.24
N ASP A 12 0.39 -14.31 -8.84
CA ASP A 12 0.63 -12.96 -9.38
C ASP A 12 0.98 -11.93 -8.29
N LEU A 13 0.38 -12.02 -7.09
CA LEU A 13 0.79 -11.19 -5.95
C LEU A 13 2.16 -11.61 -5.40
N LYS A 14 2.48 -12.90 -5.45
CA LYS A 14 3.77 -13.42 -4.99
C LYS A 14 4.95 -12.87 -5.81
N ARG A 15 4.71 -12.50 -7.07
CA ARG A 15 5.73 -11.90 -7.94
C ARG A 15 6.25 -10.55 -7.43
N TYR A 16 5.48 -9.85 -6.59
CA TYR A 16 5.95 -8.62 -5.95
C TYR A 16 6.79 -8.97 -4.74
N GLY A 17 8.09 -8.96 -4.93
CA GLY A 17 9.11 -9.25 -3.92
C GLY A 17 10.48 -9.19 -4.57
N PHE A 18 11.50 -8.97 -3.75
CA PHE A 18 12.87 -8.80 -4.22
C PHE A 18 13.69 -10.04 -3.90
N GLY A 19 14.82 -10.19 -4.58
CA GLY A 19 15.66 -11.37 -4.50
C GLY A 19 16.20 -11.70 -3.11
N ASP A 20 16.95 -12.78 -3.01
CA ASP A 20 17.49 -13.34 -1.77
C ASP A 20 18.24 -12.29 -0.93
N GLY A 21 17.88 -12.26 0.36
CA GLY A 21 18.47 -11.34 1.33
C GLY A 21 17.79 -9.97 1.43
N HIS A 22 16.80 -9.69 0.58
CA HIS A 22 16.02 -8.47 0.68
C HIS A 22 14.91 -8.63 1.75
N PRO A 23 14.64 -7.59 2.59
CA PRO A 23 13.60 -7.67 3.63
C PRO A 23 12.20 -7.97 3.10
N PHE A 24 11.89 -7.50 1.90
CA PHE A 24 10.65 -7.81 1.19
C PHE A 24 10.87 -9.01 0.25
N GLY A 25 11.02 -10.21 0.84
CA GLY A 25 11.25 -11.44 0.10
C GLY A 25 10.00 -12.00 -0.58
N PRO A 26 10.17 -12.86 -1.62
CA PRO A 26 9.06 -13.44 -2.38
C PRO A 26 8.30 -14.53 -1.60
N ASP A 27 8.80 -14.99 -0.46
CA ASP A 27 8.21 -16.02 0.39
C ASP A 27 7.14 -15.49 1.37
N ARG A 28 6.95 -14.18 1.47
CA ARG A 28 6.02 -13.54 2.41
C ARG A 28 4.59 -14.04 2.24
N LEU A 29 4.09 -14.12 1.00
CA LEU A 29 2.74 -14.59 0.72
C LEU A 29 2.55 -16.05 1.14
N ASP A 30 3.50 -16.91 0.83
CA ASP A 30 3.45 -18.35 1.17
C ASP A 30 3.52 -18.54 2.69
N ALA A 31 4.36 -17.76 3.39
CA ALA A 31 4.45 -17.80 4.85
C ALA A 31 3.12 -17.41 5.51
N PHE A 32 2.53 -16.30 5.08
CA PHE A 32 1.20 -15.87 5.53
C PHE A 32 0.14 -16.96 5.30
N TRP A 33 0.07 -17.48 4.08
CA TRP A 33 -0.99 -18.43 3.73
C TRP A 33 -0.84 -19.77 4.44
N ARG A 34 0.38 -20.26 4.61
CA ARG A 34 0.66 -21.46 5.39
C ARG A 34 0.14 -21.32 6.82
N GLU A 35 0.43 -20.19 7.46
CA GLU A 35 -0.05 -19.94 8.84
C GLU A 35 -1.57 -19.80 8.89
N ALA A 36 -2.19 -19.10 7.95
CA ALA A 36 -3.64 -18.98 7.86
C ALA A 36 -4.34 -20.35 7.71
N CYS A 37 -3.76 -21.25 6.92
CA CYS A 37 -4.27 -22.61 6.76
C CYS A 37 -4.08 -23.47 8.02
N GLN A 38 -2.94 -23.34 8.72
CA GLN A 38 -2.71 -24.02 10.00
C GLN A 38 -3.75 -23.63 11.05
N GLN A 39 -4.10 -22.35 11.09
CA GLN A 39 -5.14 -21.82 11.99
C GLN A 39 -6.57 -22.00 11.44
N ARG A 40 -6.75 -22.64 10.28
CA ARG A 40 -8.06 -22.88 9.62
C ARG A 40 -8.81 -21.60 9.28
N LEU A 41 -8.12 -20.49 9.08
CA LEU A 41 -8.72 -19.22 8.67
C LEU A 41 -9.17 -19.26 7.21
N ASP A 42 -8.49 -20.06 6.37
CA ASP A 42 -8.84 -20.33 4.97
C ASP A 42 -10.31 -20.79 4.79
N ARG A 43 -10.86 -21.48 5.79
CA ARG A 43 -12.25 -21.98 5.78
C ARG A 43 -13.29 -20.94 6.18
N GLN A 44 -12.86 -19.79 6.67
CA GLN A 44 -13.72 -18.73 7.21
C GLN A 44 -13.83 -17.53 6.28
N VAL A 45 -13.09 -17.55 5.17
CA VAL A 45 -12.96 -16.43 4.22
C VAL A 45 -13.34 -16.86 2.81
N CYS A 46 -13.66 -15.89 1.97
CA CYS A 46 -13.84 -16.10 0.54
C CYS A 46 -12.53 -15.76 -0.18
N ILE A 47 -11.89 -16.76 -0.78
CA ILE A 47 -10.65 -16.56 -1.52
C ILE A 47 -10.96 -15.92 -2.86
N ARG A 48 -10.18 -14.90 -3.23
CA ARG A 48 -10.27 -14.17 -4.50
C ARG A 48 -8.93 -14.23 -5.24
N THR A 49 -9.00 -14.17 -6.55
CA THR A 49 -7.83 -14.14 -7.43
C THR A 49 -7.36 -12.72 -7.63
N PRO A 50 -6.04 -12.46 -7.65
CA PRO A 50 -5.47 -11.14 -7.98
C PRO A 50 -5.90 -10.65 -9.37
N VAL A 51 -5.95 -9.33 -9.53
CA VAL A 51 -6.32 -8.65 -10.77
C VAL A 51 -5.26 -7.62 -11.13
N ALA A 52 -4.81 -7.59 -12.38
CA ALA A 52 -3.88 -6.56 -12.85
C ALA A 52 -4.60 -5.23 -13.10
N ALA A 53 -3.97 -4.12 -12.71
CA ALA A 53 -4.39 -2.78 -13.07
C ALA A 53 -4.03 -2.47 -14.53
N ALA A 54 -4.89 -1.71 -15.21
CA ALA A 54 -4.52 -1.02 -16.43
C ALA A 54 -3.61 0.19 -16.10
N ARG A 55 -2.87 0.69 -17.10
CA ARG A 55 -2.04 1.89 -16.94
C ARG A 55 -2.84 3.09 -16.42
N GLU A 56 -4.04 3.26 -16.93
CA GLU A 56 -4.94 4.36 -16.58
C GLU A 56 -5.37 4.30 -15.10
N ASP A 57 -5.48 3.10 -14.55
CA ASP A 57 -5.75 2.91 -13.12
C ASP A 57 -4.56 3.37 -12.26
N ILE A 58 -3.33 3.06 -12.67
CA ILE A 58 -2.09 3.50 -11.99
C ILE A 58 -1.94 5.02 -12.10
N ALA A 59 -2.27 5.59 -13.27
CA ALA A 59 -2.21 7.02 -13.54
C ALA A 59 -3.23 7.86 -12.75
N ARG A 60 -4.16 7.24 -12.00
CA ARG A 60 -5.01 7.96 -11.03
C ARG A 60 -4.19 8.67 -9.94
N PHE A 61 -3.06 8.10 -9.60
CA PHE A 61 -2.17 8.63 -8.56
C PHE A 61 -0.80 9.00 -9.09
N HIS A 62 -0.22 8.19 -9.95
CA HIS A 62 1.15 8.36 -10.43
C HIS A 62 1.23 9.18 -11.70
N ASP A 63 2.33 9.95 -11.82
CA ASP A 63 2.64 10.71 -13.03
C ASP A 63 2.99 9.78 -14.19
N ASP A 64 2.53 10.12 -15.41
CA ASP A 64 2.79 9.32 -16.61
C ASP A 64 4.27 9.08 -16.89
N ALA A 65 5.11 10.11 -16.70
CA ALA A 65 6.55 10.00 -16.87
C ALA A 65 7.20 9.01 -15.90
N TYR A 66 6.66 8.91 -14.68
CA TYR A 66 7.11 7.93 -13.71
C TYR A 66 6.68 6.50 -14.09
N ILE A 67 5.44 6.33 -14.52
CA ILE A 67 4.93 5.03 -14.99
C ILE A 67 5.78 4.53 -16.17
N ASP A 68 6.13 5.40 -17.12
CA ASP A 68 7.00 5.07 -18.26
C ASP A 68 8.40 4.67 -17.81
N ARG A 69 8.95 5.35 -16.79
CA ARG A 69 10.25 4.99 -16.19
C ARG A 69 10.21 3.60 -15.57
N VAL A 70 9.18 3.28 -14.78
CA VAL A 70 9.04 1.95 -14.17
C VAL A 70 8.93 0.87 -15.25
N LEU A 71 8.14 1.12 -16.31
CA LEU A 71 7.99 0.19 -17.43
C LEU A 71 9.33 -0.05 -18.14
N ALA A 72 10.10 1.01 -18.39
CA ALA A 72 11.40 0.91 -19.05
C ALA A 72 12.43 0.15 -18.20
N LEU A 73 12.43 0.35 -16.88
CA LEU A 73 13.34 -0.36 -15.96
C LEU A 73 12.89 -1.82 -15.77
N SER A 74 11.57 -2.09 -15.74
CA SER A 74 11.00 -3.43 -15.73
C SER A 74 11.48 -4.25 -16.94
N ALA A 75 11.43 -3.67 -18.13
CA ALA A 75 11.90 -4.34 -19.36
C ALA A 75 13.42 -4.58 -19.40
N ARG A 76 14.20 -3.81 -18.64
CA ARG A 76 15.65 -4.02 -18.50
C ARG A 76 15.97 -5.12 -17.49
N GLY A 77 15.15 -5.24 -16.44
CA GLY A 77 15.36 -6.18 -15.35
C GLY A 77 16.58 -5.86 -14.47
N GLU A 78 17.07 -4.62 -14.49
CA GLU A 78 18.26 -4.21 -13.74
C GLU A 78 18.20 -2.73 -13.31
N GLY A 79 18.95 -2.38 -12.28
CA GLY A 79 19.02 -1.05 -11.70
C GLY A 79 18.07 -0.87 -10.51
N TYR A 80 17.69 0.37 -10.23
CA TYR A 80 16.83 0.73 -9.12
C TYR A 80 15.74 1.69 -9.57
N LEU A 81 14.57 1.55 -8.97
CA LEU A 81 13.44 2.47 -9.18
C LEU A 81 13.62 3.77 -8.40
N ASP A 82 14.40 3.72 -7.33
CA ASP A 82 14.75 4.82 -6.41
C ASP A 82 16.26 4.98 -6.23
N ASP A 83 16.69 5.53 -5.09
CA ASP A 83 18.10 5.81 -4.79
C ASP A 83 18.91 4.59 -4.32
N GLY A 84 18.35 3.37 -4.36
CA GLY A 84 19.15 2.15 -4.18
C GLY A 84 18.59 1.08 -3.28
N ASP A 85 17.33 1.17 -2.83
CA ASP A 85 16.70 0.13 -2.01
C ASP A 85 15.47 -0.54 -2.64
N THR A 86 15.01 -0.05 -3.80
CA THR A 86 13.95 -0.68 -4.60
C THR A 86 14.50 -1.20 -5.93
N PRO A 87 15.08 -2.43 -5.98
CA PRO A 87 15.67 -2.99 -7.20
C PRO A 87 14.64 -3.15 -8.30
N ALA A 88 15.02 -2.81 -9.52
CA ALA A 88 14.25 -3.15 -10.71
C ALA A 88 14.59 -4.58 -11.15
N PHE A 89 13.57 -5.42 -11.27
CA PHE A 89 13.68 -6.77 -11.84
C PHE A 89 12.77 -6.90 -13.06
N ASP A 90 13.03 -7.90 -13.91
CA ASP A 90 12.21 -8.18 -15.08
C ASP A 90 10.76 -8.53 -14.67
N GLY A 91 9.80 -7.69 -15.08
CA GLY A 91 8.39 -7.83 -14.72
C GLY A 91 7.97 -7.14 -13.42
N ILE A 92 8.79 -6.22 -12.84
CA ILE A 92 8.36 -5.46 -11.64
C ILE A 92 7.16 -4.56 -11.91
N TYR A 93 7.02 -4.03 -13.14
CA TYR A 93 5.85 -3.26 -13.52
C TYR A 93 4.57 -4.10 -13.42
N GLU A 94 4.58 -5.29 -14.00
CA GLU A 94 3.46 -6.22 -13.99
C GLU A 94 3.14 -6.68 -12.56
N ALA A 95 4.16 -7.00 -11.79
CA ALA A 95 3.99 -7.39 -10.38
C ALA A 95 3.33 -6.26 -9.55
N ALA A 96 3.80 -5.03 -9.69
CA ALA A 96 3.23 -3.86 -9.03
C ALA A 96 1.81 -3.54 -9.56
N ALA A 97 1.56 -3.73 -10.86
CA ALA A 97 0.22 -3.57 -11.44
C ALA A 97 -0.78 -4.58 -10.87
N PHE A 98 -0.36 -5.81 -10.54
CA PHE A 98 -1.22 -6.77 -9.83
C PHE A 98 -1.54 -6.32 -8.41
N VAL A 99 -0.62 -5.69 -7.69
CA VAL A 99 -0.90 -5.12 -6.36
C VAL A 99 -1.96 -4.03 -6.48
N VAL A 100 -1.75 -3.03 -7.35
CA VAL A 100 -2.70 -1.93 -7.57
C VAL A 100 -4.06 -2.43 -8.03
N GLY A 101 -4.11 -3.31 -9.02
CA GLY A 101 -5.37 -3.80 -9.58
C GLY A 101 -6.17 -4.64 -8.59
N THR A 102 -5.47 -5.43 -7.76
CA THR A 102 -6.09 -6.20 -6.68
C THR A 102 -6.70 -5.28 -5.62
N THR A 103 -6.01 -4.20 -5.25
CA THR A 103 -6.52 -3.19 -4.30
C THR A 103 -7.76 -2.49 -4.87
N LEU A 104 -7.77 -2.18 -6.16
CA LEU A 104 -8.95 -1.60 -6.82
C LEU A 104 -10.13 -2.57 -6.92
N ASP A 105 -9.89 -3.86 -7.25
CA ASP A 105 -10.97 -4.87 -7.26
C ASP A 105 -11.55 -5.06 -5.84
N ALA A 106 -10.70 -5.02 -4.82
CA ALA A 106 -11.15 -5.03 -3.43
C ALA A 106 -12.06 -3.84 -3.09
N CYS A 107 -11.69 -2.62 -3.53
CA CYS A 107 -12.52 -1.43 -3.35
C CYS A 107 -13.87 -1.57 -4.07
N ARG A 108 -13.89 -2.02 -5.33
CA ARG A 108 -15.14 -2.26 -6.09
C ARG A 108 -16.05 -3.23 -5.35
N ARG A 109 -15.53 -4.37 -4.89
CA ARG A 109 -16.33 -5.38 -4.17
C ARG A 109 -16.88 -4.87 -2.85
N LEU A 110 -16.14 -4.03 -2.14
CA LEU A 110 -16.63 -3.37 -0.93
C LEU A 110 -17.77 -2.41 -1.23
N MET A 111 -17.63 -1.58 -2.27
CA MET A 111 -18.62 -0.60 -2.69
C MET A 111 -19.89 -1.28 -3.23
N ASP A 112 -19.76 -2.36 -4.00
CA ASP A 112 -20.88 -3.16 -4.53
C ASP A 112 -21.55 -4.00 -3.42
N GLY A 113 -20.87 -4.13 -2.29
CA GLY A 113 -21.37 -4.89 -1.15
C GLY A 113 -21.22 -6.39 -1.26
N ASP A 114 -20.36 -6.87 -2.14
CA ASP A 114 -20.00 -8.29 -2.27
C ASP A 114 -19.25 -8.81 -1.03
N CYS A 115 -18.40 -7.95 -0.46
CA CYS A 115 -17.64 -8.22 0.74
C CYS A 115 -17.95 -7.16 1.80
N ARG A 116 -17.74 -7.50 3.08
CA ARG A 116 -17.77 -6.49 4.13
C ARG A 116 -16.37 -6.05 4.58
N ARG A 117 -15.38 -6.89 4.35
CA ARG A 117 -13.94 -6.66 4.61
C ARG A 117 -13.13 -7.41 3.57
N VAL A 118 -12.01 -6.84 3.21
CA VAL A 118 -11.04 -7.47 2.31
C VAL A 118 -9.66 -7.42 2.95
N PHE A 119 -8.89 -8.48 2.76
CA PHE A 119 -7.48 -8.53 3.13
C PHE A 119 -6.63 -8.91 1.92
N ILE A 120 -5.56 -8.15 1.70
CA ILE A 120 -4.60 -8.36 0.61
C ILE A 120 -3.22 -8.50 1.25
N PRO A 121 -2.64 -9.71 1.27
CA PRO A 121 -1.39 -9.97 1.99
C PRO A 121 -0.17 -9.24 1.44
N ILE A 122 -0.19 -8.93 0.14
CA ILE A 122 0.87 -8.18 -0.56
C ILE A 122 0.22 -6.92 -1.14
N ALA A 123 0.23 -5.85 -0.37
CA ALA A 123 -0.32 -4.53 -0.69
C ALA A 123 0.15 -3.54 0.39
N GLY A 124 -0.31 -2.30 0.32
CA GLY A 124 0.06 -1.27 1.28
C GLY A 124 1.40 -0.62 0.95
N LEU A 125 1.67 -0.40 -0.33
CA LEU A 125 2.93 0.16 -0.81
C LEU A 125 2.96 1.69 -0.62
N HIS A 126 2.94 2.12 0.63
CA HIS A 126 2.62 3.46 1.10
C HIS A 126 3.73 4.50 0.91
N HIS A 127 4.97 4.08 0.60
CA HIS A 127 6.09 5.01 0.43
C HIS A 127 6.20 5.61 -0.96
N ALA A 128 5.71 4.93 -2.01
CA ALA A 128 5.81 5.47 -3.37
C ALA A 128 5.08 6.81 -3.47
N ARG A 129 5.75 7.79 -4.08
CA ARG A 129 5.23 9.13 -4.35
C ARG A 129 4.62 9.19 -5.74
N ARG A 130 3.94 10.28 -6.07
CA ARG A 130 3.33 10.42 -7.42
C ARG A 130 4.35 10.22 -8.55
N GLY A 131 5.57 10.73 -8.41
CA GLY A 131 6.62 10.69 -9.42
C GLY A 131 7.85 9.84 -9.07
N ALA A 132 7.83 9.02 -8.01
CA ALA A 132 9.00 8.26 -7.59
C ALA A 132 8.65 7.02 -6.76
N ALA A 133 9.45 5.96 -6.89
CA ALA A 133 9.50 4.86 -5.93
C ALA A 133 10.19 5.29 -4.64
N ALA A 134 9.91 4.60 -3.56
CA ALA A 134 10.62 4.71 -2.29
C ALA A 134 10.30 3.50 -1.41
N GLY A 135 11.22 3.10 -0.52
CA GLY A 135 10.97 2.13 0.54
C GLY A 135 10.34 0.83 0.04
N PHE A 136 10.90 0.22 -1.00
CA PHE A 136 10.40 -1.03 -1.61
C PHE A 136 9.07 -0.90 -2.36
N CYS A 137 8.51 0.31 -2.47
CA CYS A 137 7.22 0.58 -3.08
C CYS A 137 7.41 1.12 -4.51
N ALA A 138 7.04 0.31 -5.52
CA ALA A 138 7.06 0.75 -6.92
C ALA A 138 5.85 1.64 -7.24
N PHE A 139 4.62 1.18 -6.96
CA PHE A 139 3.40 1.96 -7.09
C PHE A 139 2.65 1.98 -5.77
N ASN A 140 2.08 3.13 -5.41
CA ASN A 140 1.30 3.33 -4.20
C ASN A 140 -0.16 2.90 -4.43
N ASP A 141 -0.46 1.66 -4.13
CA ASP A 141 -1.82 1.12 -4.26
C ASP A 141 -2.82 1.79 -3.32
N CYS A 142 -2.36 2.24 -2.14
CA CYS A 142 -3.18 3.02 -1.20
C CYS A 142 -3.59 4.36 -1.79
N GLY A 143 -2.64 5.09 -2.37
CA GLY A 143 -2.89 6.37 -3.03
C GLY A 143 -3.84 6.23 -4.23
N VAL A 144 -3.63 5.18 -5.05
CA VAL A 144 -4.53 4.86 -6.16
C VAL A 144 -5.94 4.53 -5.67
N ALA A 145 -6.07 3.76 -4.58
CA ALA A 145 -7.37 3.42 -3.99
C ALA A 145 -8.11 4.65 -3.46
N ILE A 146 -7.41 5.57 -2.80
CA ILE A 146 -8.00 6.82 -2.30
C ILE A 146 -8.55 7.65 -3.46
N GLU A 147 -7.76 7.87 -4.53
CA GLU A 147 -8.20 8.60 -5.71
C GLU A 147 -9.39 7.90 -6.40
N PHE A 148 -9.35 6.58 -6.52
CA PHE A 148 -10.44 5.79 -7.09
C PHE A 148 -11.74 5.96 -6.30
N LEU A 149 -11.70 5.82 -4.98
CA LEU A 149 -12.87 5.96 -4.12
C LEU A 149 -13.45 7.39 -4.16
N ALA A 150 -12.58 8.39 -4.22
CA ALA A 150 -12.99 9.79 -4.33
C ALA A 150 -13.67 10.09 -5.66
N HIS A 151 -13.06 9.69 -6.77
CA HIS A 151 -13.51 10.11 -8.11
C HIS A 151 -14.58 9.20 -8.70
N GLU A 152 -14.47 7.88 -8.54
CA GLU A 152 -15.45 6.95 -9.12
C GLU A 152 -16.67 6.71 -8.22
N HIS A 153 -16.45 6.70 -6.90
CA HIS A 153 -17.54 6.49 -5.94
C HIS A 153 -17.99 7.76 -5.23
N HIS A 154 -17.41 8.91 -5.59
CA HIS A 154 -17.76 10.23 -5.05
C HIS A 154 -17.74 10.30 -3.52
N LEU A 155 -16.82 9.55 -2.88
CA LEU A 155 -16.67 9.60 -1.46
C LEU A 155 -15.99 10.93 -1.05
N THR A 156 -16.64 11.67 -0.17
CA THR A 156 -16.15 12.95 0.34
C THR A 156 -15.44 12.83 1.70
N ARG A 157 -15.41 11.63 2.27
CA ARG A 157 -14.70 11.32 3.51
C ARG A 157 -14.16 9.90 3.44
N ILE A 158 -12.84 9.80 3.48
CA ILE A 158 -12.10 8.54 3.50
C ILE A 158 -11.20 8.55 4.73
N ALA A 159 -11.11 7.44 5.44
CA ALA A 159 -10.13 7.25 6.51
C ALA A 159 -9.04 6.28 6.02
N TYR A 160 -7.81 6.70 6.16
CA TYR A 160 -6.62 5.86 5.99
C TYR A 160 -5.96 5.68 7.36
N VAL A 161 -5.75 4.44 7.74
CA VAL A 161 -5.08 4.11 9.01
C VAL A 161 -3.89 3.24 8.68
N ASP A 162 -2.71 3.70 9.07
CA ASP A 162 -1.44 2.99 8.91
C ASP A 162 -0.95 2.51 10.26
N ILE A 163 -0.50 1.27 10.31
CA ILE A 163 0.11 0.63 11.49
C ILE A 163 1.41 -0.08 11.10
N ASP A 164 1.98 0.28 9.94
CA ASP A 164 3.33 -0.13 9.60
C ASP A 164 4.34 0.54 10.55
N ALA A 165 5.49 -0.09 10.75
CA ALA A 165 6.55 0.50 11.56
C ALA A 165 7.12 1.78 10.97
N HIS A 166 6.98 1.97 9.66
CA HIS A 166 7.46 3.15 8.94
C HIS A 166 6.33 4.14 8.67
N HIS A 167 6.60 5.43 8.77
CA HIS A 167 5.64 6.47 8.38
C HIS A 167 5.26 6.34 6.89
N GLY A 168 3.96 6.31 6.60
CA GLY A 168 3.40 6.23 5.23
C GLY A 168 3.53 7.54 4.46
N ASP A 169 4.78 8.00 4.25
CA ASP A 169 5.12 9.33 3.72
C ASP A 169 4.56 9.58 2.32
N GLY A 170 4.52 8.55 1.46
CA GLY A 170 3.98 8.66 0.12
C GLY A 170 2.48 8.99 0.11
N VAL A 171 1.71 8.40 1.02
CA VAL A 171 0.29 8.72 1.21
C VAL A 171 0.14 10.06 1.92
N PHE A 172 0.86 10.26 3.03
CA PHE A 172 0.74 11.49 3.83
C PHE A 172 0.95 12.74 2.99
N TYR A 173 2.11 12.86 2.34
CA TYR A 173 2.45 14.08 1.59
C TYR A 173 1.62 14.27 0.32
N ALA A 174 1.13 13.19 -0.29
CA ALA A 174 0.26 13.29 -1.46
C ALA A 174 -1.11 13.91 -1.12
N PHE A 175 -1.58 13.70 0.12
CA PHE A 175 -2.89 14.16 0.59
C PHE A 175 -2.82 15.11 1.79
N GLU A 176 -1.65 15.69 2.07
CA GLU A 176 -1.41 16.56 3.22
C GLU A 176 -2.36 17.77 3.28
N SER A 177 -2.76 18.29 2.11
CA SER A 177 -3.66 19.43 1.98
C SER A 177 -5.10 19.06 1.64
N ASP A 178 -5.43 17.77 1.55
CA ASP A 178 -6.76 17.30 1.18
C ASP A 178 -7.61 16.98 2.42
N PRO A 179 -8.66 17.77 2.69
CA PRO A 179 -9.53 17.58 3.85
C PRO A 179 -10.45 16.34 3.73
N MET A 180 -10.58 15.75 2.53
CA MET A 180 -11.37 14.53 2.32
C MET A 180 -10.75 13.33 3.03
N LEU A 181 -9.40 13.29 3.14
CA LEU A 181 -8.68 12.19 3.77
C LEU A 181 -8.40 12.47 5.25
N THR A 182 -9.02 11.68 6.12
CA THR A 182 -8.56 11.54 7.50
C THR A 182 -7.44 10.50 7.52
N PHE A 183 -6.26 10.92 7.96
CA PHE A 183 -5.07 10.08 8.02
C PHE A 183 -4.68 9.83 9.48
N ALA A 184 -4.42 8.59 9.85
CA ALA A 184 -3.87 8.24 11.16
C ALA A 184 -2.76 7.22 10.96
N ASP A 185 -1.59 7.47 11.53
CA ASP A 185 -0.39 6.67 11.33
C ASP A 185 0.34 6.47 12.67
N LEU A 186 0.54 5.20 13.04
CA LEU A 186 1.32 4.80 14.20
C LEU A 186 2.61 4.15 13.71
N HIS A 187 3.71 4.82 13.84
CA HIS A 187 5.01 4.40 13.31
C HIS A 187 6.13 4.64 14.32
N GLU A 188 7.27 4.01 14.15
CA GLU A 188 8.46 4.36 14.91
C GLU A 188 8.95 5.76 14.53
N ASP A 189 9.33 6.54 15.51
CA ASP A 189 9.75 7.95 15.35
C ASP A 189 10.83 8.09 14.27
N GLY A 190 10.56 8.93 13.27
CA GLY A 190 11.43 9.19 12.13
C GLY A 190 12.85 9.70 12.48
N ARG A 191 13.10 10.06 13.74
CA ARG A 191 14.46 10.32 14.22
C ARG A 191 15.33 9.07 14.25
N TYR A 192 14.72 7.88 14.25
CA TYR A 192 15.40 6.59 14.40
C TYR A 192 15.14 5.64 13.25
N LEU A 193 14.01 5.77 12.57
CA LEU A 193 13.61 4.88 11.48
C LEU A 193 13.34 5.65 10.18
N TYR A 194 13.58 4.98 9.05
CA TYR A 194 13.16 5.45 7.73
C TYR A 194 11.63 5.74 7.73
N PRO A 195 11.10 6.72 7.00
CA PRO A 195 11.79 7.65 6.08
C PRO A 195 12.29 8.94 6.72
N GLY A 196 12.26 9.05 8.03
CA GLY A 196 12.75 10.23 8.73
C GLY A 196 11.71 11.36 8.85
N SER A 197 10.42 11.05 8.68
CA SER A 197 9.29 11.99 8.68
C SER A 197 8.17 11.50 9.61
N GLY A 198 7.00 12.16 9.62
CA GLY A 198 5.86 11.78 10.43
C GLY A 198 5.91 12.34 11.86
N GLY A 199 6.47 13.53 12.04
CA GLY A 199 6.45 14.19 13.35
C GLY A 199 5.02 14.46 13.83
N ALA A 200 4.77 14.38 15.16
CA ALA A 200 3.45 14.62 15.74
C ALA A 200 2.88 16.02 15.42
N HIS A 201 3.72 16.97 15.00
CA HIS A 201 3.31 18.30 14.57
C HIS A 201 2.82 18.35 13.12
N GLU A 202 3.03 17.31 12.34
CA GLU A 202 2.57 17.19 10.96
C GLU A 202 1.10 16.78 10.95
N THR A 203 0.20 17.74 11.04
CA THR A 203 -1.25 17.53 11.24
C THR A 203 -2.09 17.86 9.99
N GLY A 204 -1.44 18.05 8.84
CA GLY A 204 -2.05 18.49 7.59
C GLY A 204 -1.89 20.00 7.37
N ARG A 205 -2.22 20.47 6.15
CA ARG A 205 -2.05 21.86 5.71
C ARG A 205 -3.35 22.47 5.20
N GLY A 206 -3.43 23.79 5.26
CA GLY A 206 -4.56 24.55 4.71
C GLY A 206 -5.89 24.08 5.27
N GLN A 207 -6.83 23.69 4.41
CA GLN A 207 -8.14 23.19 4.83
C GLN A 207 -8.09 21.81 5.48
N ALA A 208 -7.01 21.07 5.30
CA ALA A 208 -6.80 19.75 5.91
C ALA A 208 -6.07 19.84 7.28
N ALA A 209 -5.76 21.02 7.79
CA ALA A 209 -5.13 21.16 9.09
C ALA A 209 -5.97 20.49 10.19
N GLY A 210 -5.35 19.58 10.96
CA GLY A 210 -6.00 18.78 12.00
C GLY A 210 -6.69 17.51 11.51
N THR A 211 -6.64 17.20 10.21
CA THR A 211 -7.21 15.94 9.67
C THR A 211 -6.17 14.80 9.54
N LYS A 212 -4.93 15.08 9.88
CA LYS A 212 -3.82 14.13 9.87
C LYS A 212 -3.30 13.94 11.29
N LEU A 213 -3.14 12.70 11.69
CA LEU A 213 -2.64 12.29 13.00
C LEU A 213 -1.42 11.40 12.82
N ASN A 214 -0.25 11.91 13.18
CA ASN A 214 0.98 11.14 13.27
C ASN A 214 1.28 10.83 14.74
N ILE A 215 1.49 9.56 15.05
CA ILE A 215 1.79 9.05 16.39
C ILE A 215 3.16 8.37 16.34
N PRO A 216 4.26 9.15 16.46
CA PRO A 216 5.60 8.58 16.47
C PRO A 216 5.83 7.83 17.80
N MET A 217 6.14 6.55 17.70
CA MET A 217 6.41 5.65 18.81
C MET A 217 7.92 5.60 19.10
N PRO A 218 8.35 5.40 20.34
CA PRO A 218 9.76 5.21 20.62
C PRO A 218 10.26 3.89 20.01
N PRO A 219 11.58 3.76 19.70
CA PRO A 219 12.15 2.48 19.33
C PRO A 219 11.82 1.39 20.35
N GLU A 220 11.62 0.16 19.86
CA GLU A 220 11.27 -1.00 20.71
C GLU A 220 9.96 -0.84 21.50
N ALA A 221 9.01 -0.03 21.01
CA ALA A 221 7.70 0.11 21.64
C ALA A 221 7.00 -1.24 21.79
N ASP A 222 6.56 -1.53 23.01
CA ASP A 222 5.82 -2.74 23.34
C ASP A 222 4.29 -2.52 23.31
N ASP A 223 3.53 -3.59 23.57
CA ASP A 223 2.05 -3.54 23.60
C ASP A 223 1.50 -2.49 24.57
N ARG A 224 2.22 -2.17 25.65
CA ARG A 224 1.76 -1.18 26.64
C ARG A 224 1.85 0.24 26.13
N GLN A 225 2.80 0.49 25.22
CA GLN A 225 3.00 1.80 24.62
C GLN A 225 2.10 1.96 23.40
N PHE A 226 1.79 0.85 22.73
CA PHE A 226 0.93 0.82 21.55
C PHE A 226 -0.58 0.95 21.91
N MET A 227 -1.02 0.39 23.07
CA MET A 227 -2.42 0.41 23.55
C MET A 227 -2.71 1.55 24.52
#